data_6488d42c9f7382ad4aa7880d828ec44a
#
_entry.id   6488d42c9f7382ad4aa7880d828ec44a
#
_cell.length_a   1.000
_cell.length_b   1.000
_cell.length_c   1.000
_cell.angle_alpha   90.00
_cell.angle_beta   90.00
_cell.angle_gamma   90.00
#
_symmetry.space_group_name_H-M   'P 1'
#
loop_
_entity.id
_entity.type
_entity.pdbx_description
1 polymer ?
#
loop_
_entity_poly.entity_id
_entity_poly.type
_entity_poly.pdbx_seq_one_letter_code
_entity_poly.pdbx_strand_id
1 'polypeptide(L)'
;WMTVRQALEGLPDPRRIPKGQHFLDHEFKDGARSYPGHTGSPLDAPSKALKAGVHGVPGGENMILYPDGSVRYYTGREAARIQTFPDEYALHGAWSEALRQLGNAVPVELAATVLSSVVEHLALHESRQGASLPHQRHLKVVS
;
A
#
# COMPACT_ATOMS: atom_id res chain seq x y z
N TRP A 1 -13.60 -1.94 2.81
CA TRP A 1 -12.47 -1.35 2.04
C TRP A 1 -12.41 0.16 2.24
N MET A 2 -11.22 0.72 2.15
CA MET A 2 -10.93 2.13 2.35
C MET A 2 -11.08 2.90 1.02
N THR A 3 -11.75 4.08 1.06
CA THR A 3 -11.83 4.97 -0.10
C THR A 3 -10.58 5.85 -0.21
N VAL A 4 -10.35 6.42 -1.40
CA VAL A 4 -9.27 7.40 -1.59
C VAL A 4 -9.39 8.55 -0.60
N ARG A 5 -10.60 9.09 -0.39
CA ARG A 5 -10.86 10.17 0.57
C ARG A 5 -10.42 9.81 1.98
N GLN A 6 -10.77 8.62 2.45
CA GLN A 6 -10.38 8.14 3.78
C GLN A 6 -8.86 7.96 3.91
N ALA A 7 -8.21 7.40 2.89
CA ALA A 7 -6.76 7.25 2.89
C ALA A 7 -6.02 8.58 2.96
N LEU A 8 -6.60 9.65 2.41
CA LEU A 8 -5.98 10.97 2.36
C LEU A 8 -6.43 11.91 3.49
N GLU A 9 -7.26 11.44 4.41
CA GLU A 9 -7.75 12.24 5.53
C GLU A 9 -6.58 12.83 6.35
N GLY A 10 -6.68 14.13 6.65
CA GLY A 10 -5.64 14.86 7.37
C GLY A 10 -4.44 15.32 6.54
N LEU A 11 -4.31 14.90 5.27
CA LEU A 11 -3.32 15.49 4.37
C LEU A 11 -3.89 16.75 3.71
N PRO A 12 -3.11 17.86 3.64
CA PRO A 12 -3.51 19.03 2.90
C PRO A 12 -3.52 18.77 1.38
N ASP A 13 -4.26 19.57 0.62
CA ASP A 13 -4.11 19.56 -0.84
C ASP A 13 -2.68 20.02 -1.22
N PRO A 14 -1.87 19.21 -1.91
CA PRO A 14 -0.49 19.54 -2.22
C PRO A 14 -0.33 20.80 -3.08
N ARG A 15 -1.39 21.22 -3.78
CA ARG A 15 -1.43 22.49 -4.54
C ARG A 15 -1.56 23.73 -3.65
N ARG A 16 -1.95 23.55 -2.38
CA ARG A 16 -2.27 24.62 -1.43
C ARG A 16 -1.36 24.66 -0.21
N ILE A 17 -0.29 23.87 -0.20
CA ILE A 17 0.67 23.87 0.90
C ILE A 17 1.37 25.22 0.94
N PRO A 18 1.34 25.94 2.07
CA PRO A 18 2.03 27.22 2.22
C PRO A 18 3.53 27.07 2.01
N LYS A 19 4.17 28.11 1.43
CA LYS A 19 5.62 28.14 1.31
C LYS A 19 6.27 28.02 2.69
N GLY A 20 7.22 27.09 2.82
CA GLY A 20 7.93 26.82 4.08
C GLY A 20 7.34 25.71 4.93
N GLN A 21 6.16 25.17 4.61
CA GLN A 21 5.67 23.92 5.18
C GLN A 21 6.10 22.75 4.27
N HIS A 22 6.70 21.75 4.87
CA HIS A 22 7.09 20.51 4.18
C HIS A 22 6.37 19.33 4.79
N PHE A 23 5.76 18.53 3.94
CA PHE A 23 5.22 17.23 4.30
C PHE A 23 6.07 16.19 3.58
N LEU A 24 6.48 15.16 4.29
CA LEU A 24 7.35 14.11 3.75
C LEU A 24 6.72 13.47 2.50
N ASP A 25 7.43 13.51 1.38
CA ASP A 25 7.01 12.94 0.08
C ASP A 25 5.66 13.47 -0.47
N HIS A 26 5.24 14.66 -0.04
CA HIS A 26 3.92 15.21 -0.39
C HIS A 26 4.02 16.45 -1.28
N GLU A 27 4.74 16.33 -2.37
CA GLU A 27 4.94 17.40 -3.35
C GLU A 27 3.97 17.27 -4.52
N PHE A 28 3.38 18.40 -4.95
CA PHE A 28 2.52 18.43 -6.13
C PHE A 28 3.29 18.05 -7.40
N LYS A 29 2.70 17.16 -8.20
CA LYS A 29 3.21 16.77 -9.51
C LYS A 29 2.24 17.20 -10.60
N ASP A 30 2.70 18.06 -11.47
CA ASP A 30 1.90 18.57 -12.60
C ASP A 30 1.86 17.59 -13.79
N GLY A 31 1.00 17.90 -14.78
CA GLY A 31 0.92 17.19 -16.05
C GLY A 31 -0.08 16.02 -16.09
N ALA A 32 -0.88 15.81 -15.04
CA ALA A 32 -1.93 14.80 -15.06
C ALA A 32 -3.01 15.12 -16.11
N ARG A 33 -3.36 14.13 -16.92
CA ARG A 33 -4.41 14.24 -17.96
C ARG A 33 -5.27 12.99 -17.98
N SER A 34 -6.58 13.18 -18.09
CA SER A 34 -7.52 12.08 -18.30
C SER A 34 -7.65 11.78 -19.79
N TYR A 35 -7.67 10.50 -20.14
CA TYR A 35 -7.95 10.01 -21.50
C TYR A 35 -8.57 8.62 -21.42
N PRO A 36 -9.19 8.09 -22.49
CA PRO A 36 -9.87 6.80 -22.46
C PRO A 36 -8.99 5.69 -21.88
N GLY A 37 -9.50 4.99 -20.87
CA GLY A 37 -8.77 3.95 -20.11
C GLY A 37 -7.89 4.48 -18.96
N HIS A 38 -7.68 5.79 -18.86
CA HIS A 38 -6.81 6.43 -17.84
C HIS A 38 -7.54 7.59 -17.17
N THR A 39 -8.49 7.27 -16.32
CA THR A 39 -9.45 8.25 -15.77
C THR A 39 -9.22 8.63 -14.31
N GLY A 40 -8.22 8.03 -13.65
CA GLY A 40 -8.01 8.24 -12.22
C GLY A 40 -8.96 7.44 -11.33
N SER A 41 -8.78 7.59 -10.03
CA SER A 41 -9.57 6.95 -8.97
C SER A 41 -10.49 7.99 -8.33
N PRO A 42 -11.82 7.79 -8.31
CA PRO A 42 -12.75 8.68 -7.63
C PRO A 42 -12.44 8.75 -6.12
N LEU A 43 -12.67 9.92 -5.51
CA LEU A 43 -12.41 10.12 -4.08
C LEU A 43 -13.22 9.18 -3.18
N ASP A 44 -14.46 8.90 -3.55
CA ASP A 44 -15.40 8.13 -2.73
C ASP A 44 -15.47 6.64 -3.12
N ALA A 45 -14.45 6.17 -3.84
CA ALA A 45 -14.25 4.77 -4.19
C ALA A 45 -12.85 4.31 -3.75
N PRO A 46 -12.61 2.98 -3.67
CA PRO A 46 -11.25 2.46 -3.50
C PRO A 46 -10.34 2.92 -4.63
N SER A 47 -9.05 3.13 -4.33
CA SER A 47 -8.07 3.41 -5.38
C SER A 47 -7.95 2.23 -6.33
N LYS A 48 -7.76 2.52 -7.60
CA LYS A 48 -7.23 1.54 -8.56
C LYS A 48 -5.85 1.10 -8.09
N ALA A 49 -5.43 -0.10 -8.50
CA ALA A 49 -4.09 -0.59 -8.19
C ALA A 49 -3.01 0.37 -8.73
N LEU A 50 -2.05 0.71 -7.88
CA LEU A 50 -0.92 1.55 -8.29
C LEU A 50 -0.07 0.79 -9.31
N LYS A 51 0.31 1.45 -10.40
CA LYS A 51 1.16 0.86 -11.43
C LYS A 51 2.64 1.02 -11.12
N ALA A 52 3.35 -0.11 -11.26
CA ALA A 52 4.81 -0.21 -11.13
C ALA A 52 5.53 -0.34 -12.48
N GLY A 53 4.82 -0.25 -13.61
CA GLY A 53 5.34 -0.64 -14.92
C GLY A 53 6.40 0.29 -15.52
N VAL A 54 7.24 -0.28 -16.41
CA VAL A 54 8.35 0.38 -17.11
C VAL A 54 7.89 1.52 -18.03
N HIS A 55 6.65 1.51 -18.50
CA HIS A 55 6.10 2.49 -19.44
C HIS A 55 5.45 3.70 -18.78
N GLY A 56 5.88 4.02 -17.58
CA GLY A 56 5.55 5.28 -16.94
C GLY A 56 4.49 5.18 -15.86
N VAL A 57 4.91 5.70 -14.75
CA VAL A 57 4.10 6.07 -13.60
C VAL A 57 2.95 7.04 -13.98
N PRO A 58 3.02 7.87 -15.07
CA PRO A 58 1.88 8.65 -15.51
C PRO A 58 0.78 7.79 -16.16
N GLY A 59 0.14 6.92 -15.36
CA GLY A 59 -1.06 6.19 -15.76
C GLY A 59 -2.28 6.65 -14.99
N GLY A 60 -3.47 6.40 -15.53
CA GLY A 60 -4.72 6.77 -14.89
C GLY A 60 -4.92 6.16 -13.51
N GLU A 61 -4.26 5.09 -13.20
CA GLU A 61 -4.30 4.39 -11.92
C GLU A 61 -3.61 5.19 -10.81
N ASN A 62 -2.61 6.00 -11.17
CA ASN A 62 -1.84 6.82 -10.22
C ASN A 62 -2.41 8.25 -10.09
N MET A 63 -3.67 8.43 -10.39
CA MET A 63 -4.35 9.73 -10.36
C MET A 63 -5.59 9.70 -9.48
N ILE A 64 -5.90 10.86 -8.90
CA ILE A 64 -7.21 11.18 -8.31
C ILE A 64 -8.10 11.76 -9.38
N LEU A 65 -9.36 11.33 -9.40
CA LEU A 65 -10.45 11.96 -10.16
C LEU A 65 -11.33 12.75 -9.19
N TYR A 66 -11.44 14.03 -9.41
CA TYR A 66 -12.31 14.92 -8.64
C TYR A 66 -13.74 14.94 -9.21
N PRO A 67 -14.75 15.34 -8.39
CA PRO A 67 -16.14 15.42 -8.85
C PRO A 67 -16.39 16.37 -10.03
N ASP A 68 -15.54 17.37 -10.20
CA ASP A 68 -15.57 18.32 -11.33
C ASP A 68 -14.94 17.76 -12.62
N GLY A 69 -14.51 16.50 -12.60
CA GLY A 69 -13.85 15.83 -13.74
C GLY A 69 -12.36 16.14 -13.85
N SER A 70 -11.81 17.03 -13.03
CA SER A 70 -10.36 17.27 -13.01
C SER A 70 -9.58 16.08 -12.43
N VAL A 71 -8.32 15.95 -12.84
CA VAL A 71 -7.43 14.90 -12.34
C VAL A 71 -6.12 15.48 -11.87
N ARG A 72 -5.47 14.80 -10.93
CA ARG A 72 -4.07 15.02 -10.58
C ARG A 72 -3.39 13.73 -10.17
N TYR A 73 -2.07 13.68 -10.30
CA TYR A 73 -1.30 12.56 -9.78
C TYR A 73 -1.35 12.49 -8.26
N TYR A 74 -1.27 11.25 -7.72
CA TYR A 74 -0.93 11.05 -6.33
C TYR A 74 0.47 11.60 -6.06
N THR A 75 0.65 12.20 -4.89
CA THR A 75 2.00 12.42 -4.34
C THR A 75 2.57 11.09 -3.84
N GLY A 76 3.87 11.04 -3.54
CA GLY A 76 4.48 9.85 -2.92
C GLY A 76 3.78 9.48 -1.62
N ARG A 77 3.51 10.47 -0.75
CA ARG A 77 2.83 10.26 0.53
C ARG A 77 1.39 9.73 0.37
N GLU A 78 0.63 10.27 -0.55
CA GLU A 78 -0.72 9.80 -0.84
C GLU A 78 -0.73 8.35 -1.34
N ALA A 79 0.17 8.02 -2.25
CA ALA A 79 0.32 6.65 -2.74
C ALA A 79 0.79 5.68 -1.65
N ALA A 80 1.68 6.12 -0.74
CA ALA A 80 2.09 5.34 0.42
C ALA A 80 0.91 5.04 1.36
N ARG A 81 0.07 6.05 1.67
CA ARG A 81 -1.14 5.84 2.47
C ARG A 81 -2.16 4.90 1.81
N ILE A 82 -2.33 4.97 0.49
CA ILE A 82 -3.17 4.02 -0.26
C ILE A 82 -2.64 2.59 -0.14
N GLN A 83 -1.33 2.41 -0.07
CA GLN A 83 -0.67 1.13 0.19
C GLN A 83 -0.53 0.84 1.70
N THR A 84 -1.20 1.62 2.54
CA THR A 84 -1.23 1.48 4.01
C THR A 84 0.14 1.53 4.69
N PHE A 85 1.11 2.24 4.08
CA PHE A 85 2.38 2.56 4.73
C PHE A 85 2.18 3.67 5.77
N PRO A 86 2.89 3.61 6.91
CA PRO A 86 2.81 4.65 7.93
C PRO A 86 3.41 5.98 7.43
N ASP A 87 2.98 7.09 8.03
CA ASP A 87 3.39 8.43 7.57
C ASP A 87 4.88 8.73 7.78
N GLU A 88 5.52 8.03 8.70
CA GLU A 88 6.94 8.14 9.00
C GLU A 88 7.82 7.41 7.96
N TYR A 89 7.23 6.55 7.16
CA TYR A 89 7.98 5.81 6.15
C TYR A 89 8.49 6.75 5.07
N ALA A 90 9.80 6.92 4.99
CA ALA A 90 10.45 7.76 3.99
C ALA A 90 10.60 7.02 2.66
N LEU A 91 10.17 7.65 1.58
CA LEU A 91 10.40 7.16 0.23
C LEU A 91 11.72 7.72 -0.31
N HIS A 92 12.43 6.94 -1.08
CA HIS A 92 13.72 7.36 -1.63
C HIS A 92 13.69 7.43 -3.16
N GLY A 93 14.36 8.44 -3.69
CA GLY A 93 14.50 8.65 -5.13
C GLY A 93 13.49 9.64 -5.71
N ALA A 94 13.45 9.75 -7.02
CA ALA A 94 12.49 10.60 -7.72
C ALA A 94 11.05 10.11 -7.52
N TRP A 95 10.08 11.01 -7.64
CA TRP A 95 8.66 10.70 -7.52
C TRP A 95 8.22 9.46 -8.32
N SER A 96 8.66 9.32 -9.56
CA SER A 96 8.34 8.17 -10.40
C SER A 96 8.91 6.85 -9.86
N GLU A 97 10.10 6.91 -9.25
CA GLU A 97 10.73 5.76 -8.64
C GLU A 97 10.02 5.38 -7.33
N ALA A 98 9.66 6.34 -6.51
CA ALA A 98 8.86 6.12 -5.31
C ALA A 98 7.52 5.45 -5.64
N LEU A 99 6.79 5.94 -6.65
CA LEU A 99 5.54 5.32 -7.10
C LEU A 99 5.75 3.92 -7.69
N ARG A 100 6.86 3.68 -8.38
CA ARG A 100 7.21 2.35 -8.89
C ARG A 100 7.45 1.36 -7.74
N GLN A 101 8.16 1.77 -6.71
CA GLN A 101 8.40 0.95 -5.51
C GLN A 101 7.08 0.63 -4.80
N LEU A 102 6.23 1.63 -4.59
CA LEU A 102 4.91 1.45 -3.98
C LEU A 102 3.99 0.55 -4.81
N GLY A 103 4.01 0.69 -6.14
CA GLY A 103 3.23 -0.18 -7.03
C GLY A 103 3.71 -1.64 -7.03
N ASN A 104 4.97 -1.91 -6.72
CA ASN A 104 5.51 -3.27 -6.53
C ASN A 104 5.27 -3.81 -5.11
N ALA A 105 4.96 -2.95 -4.15
CA ALA A 105 4.76 -3.35 -2.77
C ALA A 105 3.39 -4.02 -2.57
N VAL A 106 3.34 -4.95 -1.62
CA VAL A 106 2.06 -5.43 -1.07
C VAL A 106 1.59 -4.43 -0.02
N PRO A 107 0.31 -4.02 -0.01
CA PRO A 107 -0.22 -3.15 1.04
C PRO A 107 0.04 -3.74 2.43
N VAL A 108 0.52 -2.89 3.36
CA VAL A 108 1.01 -3.36 4.68
C VAL A 108 -0.09 -4.07 5.45
N GLU A 109 -1.30 -3.53 5.50
CA GLU A 109 -2.43 -4.15 6.20
C GLU A 109 -2.89 -5.46 5.55
N LEU A 110 -2.82 -5.56 4.21
CA LEU A 110 -3.12 -6.81 3.52
C LEU A 110 -2.08 -7.88 3.88
N ALA A 111 -0.80 -7.54 3.86
CA ALA A 111 0.26 -8.45 4.27
C ALA A 111 0.08 -8.90 5.72
N ALA A 112 -0.22 -7.99 6.64
CA ALA A 112 -0.47 -8.29 8.06
C ALA A 112 -1.66 -9.26 8.22
N THR A 113 -2.77 -9.01 7.53
CA THR A 113 -3.97 -9.87 7.58
C THR A 113 -3.67 -11.29 7.09
N VAL A 114 -3.00 -11.42 5.95
CA VAL A 114 -2.65 -12.74 5.39
C VAL A 114 -1.66 -13.48 6.30
N LEU A 115 -0.61 -12.80 6.76
CA LEU A 115 0.40 -13.41 7.63
C LEU A 115 -0.18 -13.82 8.99
N SER A 116 -1.06 -13.02 9.58
CA SER A 116 -1.75 -13.38 10.83
C SER A 116 -2.55 -14.67 10.65
N SER A 117 -3.31 -14.81 9.57
CA SER A 117 -4.04 -16.02 9.27
C SER A 117 -3.12 -17.25 9.11
N VAL A 118 -1.98 -17.08 8.43
CA VAL A 118 -0.99 -18.16 8.29
C VAL A 118 -0.42 -18.57 9.64
N VAL A 119 -0.04 -17.62 10.48
CA VAL A 119 0.51 -17.88 11.83
C VAL A 119 -0.50 -18.62 12.70
N GLU A 120 -1.76 -18.19 12.70
CA GLU A 120 -2.83 -18.87 13.44
C GLU A 120 -3.00 -20.33 12.99
N HIS A 121 -3.00 -20.59 11.69
CA HIS A 121 -3.12 -21.95 11.16
C HIS A 121 -1.91 -22.83 11.51
N LEU A 122 -0.69 -22.27 11.47
CA LEU A 122 0.51 -22.99 11.88
C LEU A 122 0.47 -23.36 13.37
N ALA A 123 0.10 -22.40 14.23
CA ALA A 123 -0.03 -22.65 15.68
C ALA A 123 -1.07 -23.75 15.98
N LEU A 124 -2.21 -23.74 15.29
CA LEU A 124 -3.23 -24.81 15.43
C LEU A 124 -2.70 -26.16 14.94
N HIS A 125 -1.92 -26.18 13.86
CA HIS A 125 -1.33 -27.40 13.34
C HIS A 125 -0.28 -28.00 14.30
N GLU A 126 0.59 -27.18 14.84
CA GLU A 126 1.60 -27.58 15.84
C GLU A 126 0.93 -28.13 17.13
N SER A 127 -0.12 -27.45 17.60
CA SER A 127 -0.88 -27.90 18.77
C SER A 127 -1.51 -29.29 18.55
N ARG A 128 -2.00 -29.56 17.35
CA ARG A 128 -2.60 -30.89 16.99
C ARG A 128 -1.51 -31.96 16.87
N GLN A 129 -0.33 -31.66 16.36
CA GLN A 129 0.77 -32.61 16.27
C GLN A 129 1.41 -32.88 17.65
N GLY A 130 1.59 -31.85 18.48
CA GLY A 130 2.06 -32.00 19.85
C GLY A 130 1.16 -32.88 20.73
N ALA A 131 -0.15 -32.89 20.46
CA ALA A 131 -1.12 -33.77 21.12
C ALA A 131 -1.09 -35.22 20.58
N SER A 132 -0.41 -35.46 19.45
CA SER A 132 -0.36 -36.71 18.72
C SER A 132 0.96 -37.50 18.85
N LEU A 133 1.93 -37.03 19.63
CA LEU A 133 3.17 -37.78 19.86
C LEU A 133 2.93 -38.92 20.83
N PRO A 134 2.98 -40.19 20.38
CA PRO A 134 2.92 -41.31 21.31
C PRO A 134 4.22 -41.35 22.11
N HIS A 135 4.03 -41.57 23.42
CA HIS A 135 4.99 -41.94 24.43
C HIS A 135 6.28 -42.55 23.88
N GLN A 136 7.41 -41.95 24.20
CA GLN A 136 8.78 -42.41 23.89
C GLN A 136 8.93 -43.88 24.31
N ARG A 137 9.24 -44.73 23.33
CA ARG A 137 9.73 -46.07 23.64
C ARG A 137 11.10 -45.94 24.31
N HIS A 138 11.18 -46.26 25.58
CA HIS A 138 12.44 -46.47 26.28
C HIS A 138 13.27 -47.52 25.51
N LEU A 139 14.34 -47.07 24.87
CA LEU A 139 15.41 -47.96 24.44
C LEU A 139 16.08 -48.52 25.71
N LYS A 140 15.79 -49.77 26.03
CA LYS A 140 16.58 -50.52 26.98
C LYS A 140 17.95 -50.74 26.37
N VAL A 141 18.97 -50.09 26.92
CA VAL A 141 20.36 -50.46 26.72
C VAL A 141 20.57 -51.82 27.37
N VAL A 142 20.86 -52.84 26.55
CA VAL A 142 21.32 -54.14 27.06
C VAL A 142 22.79 -54.03 27.33
N SER A 143 23.16 -54.33 28.59
CA SER A 143 24.53 -54.45 29.08
C SER A 143 25.24 -55.67 28.47
#